data_405ca527362d64c2393efbbfef5068ea
#
_entry.id   405ca527362d64c2393efbbfef5068ea
#
_cell.length_a   1.000
_cell.length_b   1.000
_cell.length_c   1.000
_cell.angle_alpha   90.00
_cell.angle_beta   90.00
_cell.angle_gamma   90.00
#
_symmetry.space_group_name_H-M   'P 1'
#
loop_
_entity.id
_entity.type
_entity.pdbx_description
1 polymer ?
#
loop_
_entity_poly.entity_id
_entity_poly.type
_entity_poly.pdbx_seq_one_letter_code
_entity_poly.pdbx_strand_id
1 'polypeptide(L)'
;MKLRLAEIFTSRMVLQHGKEINIFGTGETNQQVTITIQGQTATTTIINNNWLITLPALEISTDETLIVSTGLETITLSNILIGDVYFLAGQSNIEFKFKDCDSVKVDQEVCYDRYLRYYEVPQIEYEDENIKIPPIRNQGWQICDNQTINDFSAIGYYLAYYLRHDIDIPIGLIAVNKGGTSGSCWINETYLQKNQEIKKVYYDEYYQAIMNQTEAQEDLEIAKYEERVKQYQQKVALYQQTYPERNMSQLKKDVGHTPWPGPRGKKDFCRPAGLYYTMFKKICQYSGKAVIWYQGEEDTKNAYLYHQLLQLVIENWREDMKAQIPFIIVQLPEYDDDKNDNWPILRDAQQQVCREVPACYLVVTMNCGEEFNIHPQNKKTVGHRIFWRIKELFYD
;
A
#
# COMPACT_ATOMS: atom_id res chain seq x y z
N MET A 1 16.20 24.34 -13.28
CA MET A 1 15.15 23.64 -12.49
C MET A 1 15.64 23.60 -11.04
N LYS A 2 14.76 23.80 -10.05
CA LYS A 2 15.15 23.78 -8.63
C LYS A 2 15.46 22.35 -8.18
N LEU A 3 16.46 22.17 -7.30
CA LEU A 3 16.74 20.88 -6.64
C LEU A 3 15.52 20.41 -5.84
N ARG A 4 15.09 19.15 -6.02
CA ARG A 4 14.00 18.52 -5.27
C ARG A 4 14.33 17.07 -4.96
N LEU A 5 13.95 16.63 -3.78
CA LEU A 5 13.82 15.22 -3.43
C LEU A 5 12.46 14.67 -3.90
N ALA A 6 12.36 13.37 -4.13
CA ALA A 6 11.06 12.73 -4.31
C ALA A 6 10.20 12.92 -3.04
N GLU A 7 8.89 12.97 -3.19
CA GLU A 7 7.94 13.35 -2.13
C GLU A 7 8.02 12.48 -0.86
N ILE A 8 8.47 11.24 -1.00
CA ILE A 8 8.64 10.33 0.14
C ILE A 8 9.77 10.75 1.09
N PHE A 9 10.75 11.52 0.60
CA PHE A 9 11.87 12.00 1.43
C PHE A 9 11.48 13.27 2.14
N THR A 10 11.09 13.15 3.38
CA THR A 10 10.79 14.27 4.27
C THR A 10 11.45 14.06 5.62
N SER A 11 11.57 15.11 6.44
CA SER A 11 11.95 14.96 7.84
C SER A 11 11.06 13.90 8.52
N ARG A 12 11.59 13.23 9.54
CA ARG A 12 10.96 12.14 10.29
C ARG A 12 10.85 10.79 9.53
N MET A 13 11.41 10.67 8.31
CA MET A 13 11.42 9.40 7.58
C MET A 13 12.22 8.31 8.30
N VAL A 14 12.01 7.06 7.91
CA VAL A 14 12.84 5.91 8.28
C VAL A 14 13.53 5.41 7.03
N LEU A 15 14.85 5.36 7.03
CA LEU A 15 15.64 4.72 5.99
C LEU A 15 15.99 3.29 6.39
N GLN A 16 16.03 2.38 5.42
CA GLN A 16 16.33 0.97 5.66
C GLN A 16 17.78 0.79 6.12
N HIS A 17 18.00 0.10 7.24
CA HIS A 17 19.34 -0.27 7.71
C HIS A 17 19.89 -1.53 7.04
N GLY A 18 21.19 -1.73 7.12
CA GLY A 18 21.86 -3.00 6.81
C GLY A 18 21.90 -3.40 5.33
N LYS A 19 21.49 -2.52 4.42
CA LYS A 19 21.61 -2.69 2.97
C LYS A 19 21.76 -1.35 2.26
N GLU A 20 22.16 -1.38 0.99
CA GLU A 20 22.23 -0.17 0.17
C GLU A 20 20.86 0.53 0.11
N ILE A 21 20.89 1.86 0.19
CA ILE A 21 19.72 2.70 0.09
C ILE A 21 19.81 3.67 -1.07
N ASN A 22 18.67 3.92 -1.71
CA ASN A 22 18.55 4.85 -2.80
C ASN A 22 17.93 6.16 -2.31
N ILE A 23 18.56 7.29 -2.62
CA ILE A 23 18.00 8.62 -2.47
C ILE A 23 17.91 9.24 -3.86
N PHE A 24 16.76 9.77 -4.22
CA PHE A 24 16.50 10.22 -5.58
C PHE A 24 15.61 11.47 -5.63
N GLY A 25 15.62 12.12 -6.79
CA GLY A 25 14.86 13.34 -6.98
C GLY A 25 15.07 13.97 -8.35
N THR A 26 14.77 15.26 -8.46
CA THR A 26 14.89 16.04 -9.69
C THR A 26 15.71 17.30 -9.50
N GLY A 27 16.24 17.84 -10.59
CA GLY A 27 17.03 19.07 -10.58
C GLY A 27 17.46 19.48 -11.98
N GLU A 28 18.33 20.44 -12.08
CA GLU A 28 18.81 20.95 -13.37
C GLU A 28 19.88 20.03 -13.96
N THR A 29 19.68 19.58 -15.19
CA THR A 29 20.60 18.68 -15.91
C THR A 29 22.04 19.24 -15.90
N ASN A 30 23.02 18.36 -15.73
CA ASN A 30 24.45 18.62 -15.64
C ASN A 30 24.93 19.23 -14.31
N GLN A 31 24.07 19.54 -13.35
CA GLN A 31 24.50 19.87 -12.00
C GLN A 31 24.92 18.61 -11.22
N GLN A 32 25.85 18.78 -10.29
CA GLN A 32 26.20 17.73 -9.33
C GLN A 32 25.30 17.81 -8.10
N VAL A 33 24.83 16.66 -7.64
CA VAL A 33 24.12 16.52 -6.35
C VAL A 33 25.02 15.74 -5.40
N THR A 34 25.22 16.26 -4.23
CA THR A 34 25.93 15.60 -3.13
C THR A 34 24.98 15.35 -1.97
N ILE A 35 25.06 14.14 -1.41
CA ILE A 35 24.29 13.72 -0.23
C ILE A 35 25.27 13.44 0.90
N THR A 36 24.90 13.86 2.11
CA THR A 36 25.64 13.53 3.34
C THR A 36 24.65 13.05 4.40
N ILE A 37 24.89 11.88 4.98
CA ILE A 37 24.15 11.28 6.10
C ILE A 37 25.06 10.32 6.86
N GLN A 38 24.98 10.28 8.18
CA GLN A 38 25.74 9.37 9.06
C GLN A 38 27.25 9.34 8.74
N GLY A 39 27.82 10.52 8.42
CA GLY A 39 29.24 10.65 8.05
C GLY A 39 29.60 10.14 6.66
N GLN A 40 28.68 9.52 5.93
CA GLN A 40 28.86 9.09 4.54
C GLN A 40 28.52 10.23 3.58
N THR A 41 29.29 10.35 2.50
CA THR A 41 29.06 11.34 1.44
C THR A 41 29.12 10.66 0.08
N ALA A 42 28.13 10.91 -0.78
CA ALA A 42 28.11 10.43 -2.15
C ALA A 42 27.62 11.53 -3.12
N THR A 43 28.08 11.46 -4.36
CA THR A 43 27.79 12.48 -5.39
C THR A 43 27.38 11.82 -6.70
N THR A 44 26.43 12.44 -7.41
CA THR A 44 26.04 12.07 -8.77
C THR A 44 25.81 13.31 -9.63
N THR A 45 25.73 13.11 -10.95
CA THR A 45 25.32 14.17 -11.89
C THR A 45 23.86 14.01 -12.28
N ILE A 46 23.12 15.10 -12.33
CA ILE A 46 21.72 15.12 -12.80
C ILE A 46 21.68 14.87 -14.30
N ILE A 47 20.93 13.86 -14.73
CA ILE A 47 20.75 13.48 -16.14
C ILE A 47 19.25 13.53 -16.47
N ASN A 48 18.88 14.23 -17.54
CA ASN A 48 17.47 14.37 -17.97
C ASN A 48 16.55 14.82 -16.79
N ASN A 49 17.02 15.81 -16.03
CA ASN A 49 16.37 16.37 -14.85
C ASN A 49 16.15 15.40 -13.68
N ASN A 50 16.69 14.19 -13.71
CA ASN A 50 16.55 13.19 -12.65
C ASN A 50 17.93 12.84 -12.08
N TRP A 51 17.95 12.48 -10.80
CA TRP A 51 19.13 11.99 -10.13
C TRP A 51 18.79 10.87 -9.16
N LEU A 52 19.72 9.95 -9.01
CA LEU A 52 19.70 8.85 -8.05
C LEU A 52 21.10 8.69 -7.47
N ILE A 53 21.18 8.57 -6.16
CA ILE A 53 22.38 8.19 -5.41
C ILE A 53 22.08 6.94 -4.63
N THR A 54 22.91 5.92 -4.78
CA THR A 54 22.91 4.74 -3.93
C THR A 54 23.98 4.92 -2.86
N LEU A 55 23.58 4.88 -1.61
CA LEU A 55 24.47 4.92 -0.44
C LEU A 55 24.74 3.49 0.05
N PRO A 56 25.93 3.21 0.58
CA PRO A 56 26.18 1.98 1.34
C PRO A 56 25.22 1.83 2.52
N ALA A 57 25.18 0.61 3.09
CA ALA A 57 24.37 0.33 4.27
C ALA A 57 24.63 1.33 5.41
N LEU A 58 23.55 1.79 6.03
CA LEU A 58 23.58 2.63 7.23
C LEU A 58 23.38 1.78 8.48
N GLU A 59 23.96 2.19 9.58
CA GLU A 59 23.79 1.59 10.89
C GLU A 59 22.50 2.10 11.57
N ILE A 60 21.90 1.29 12.43
CA ILE A 60 20.68 1.66 13.17
C ILE A 60 20.93 2.97 13.94
N SER A 61 20.02 3.92 13.79
CA SER A 61 20.08 5.21 14.47
C SER A 61 18.69 5.78 14.74
N THR A 62 18.61 6.57 15.81
CA THR A 62 17.34 7.18 16.26
C THR A 62 17.25 8.68 16.00
N ASP A 63 18.29 9.30 15.46
CA ASP A 63 18.30 10.73 15.11
C ASP A 63 19.43 11.06 14.13
N GLU A 64 19.10 11.13 12.85
CA GLU A 64 20.03 11.50 11.78
C GLU A 64 19.56 12.74 11.02
N THR A 65 20.49 13.35 10.31
CA THR A 65 20.23 14.47 9.40
C THR A 65 20.75 14.12 8.02
N LEU A 66 19.88 14.24 7.01
CA LEU A 66 20.23 14.14 5.60
C LEU A 66 20.43 15.54 5.02
N ILE A 67 21.59 15.77 4.42
CA ILE A 67 21.89 17.00 3.68
C ILE A 67 22.03 16.65 2.20
N VAL A 68 21.29 17.35 1.36
CA VAL A 68 21.34 17.21 -0.11
C VAL A 68 21.67 18.57 -0.71
N SER A 69 22.74 18.68 -1.50
CA SER A 69 23.19 19.96 -2.03
C SER A 69 23.67 19.88 -3.49
N THR A 70 23.55 20.99 -4.21
CA THR A 70 24.13 21.18 -5.57
C THR A 70 25.26 22.23 -5.60
N GLY A 71 25.66 22.75 -4.46
CA GLY A 71 26.57 23.92 -4.40
C GLY A 71 25.85 25.27 -4.52
N LEU A 72 24.65 25.30 -5.10
CA LEU A 72 23.78 26.49 -5.18
C LEU A 72 22.59 26.42 -4.22
N GLU A 73 22.08 25.22 -3.99
CA GLU A 73 20.92 24.95 -3.16
C GLU A 73 21.24 23.82 -2.18
N THR A 74 20.66 23.91 -0.99
CA THR A 74 20.78 22.86 0.04
C THR A 74 19.43 22.56 0.62
N ILE A 75 19.12 21.26 0.74
CA ILE A 75 17.95 20.72 1.43
C ILE A 75 18.46 19.97 2.65
N THR A 76 17.92 20.28 3.82
CA THR A 76 18.24 19.58 5.06
C THR A 76 16.98 18.93 5.63
N LEU A 77 17.03 17.61 5.83
CA LEU A 77 15.98 16.84 6.49
C LEU A 77 16.51 16.32 7.82
N SER A 78 15.72 16.48 8.87
CA SER A 78 16.10 16.15 10.25
C SER A 78 15.17 15.12 10.89
N ASN A 79 15.57 14.62 12.07
CA ASN A 79 14.81 13.61 12.81
C ASN A 79 14.57 12.35 11.95
N ILE A 80 15.62 11.89 11.28
CA ILE A 80 15.58 10.69 10.45
C ILE A 80 15.97 9.50 11.33
N LEU A 81 15.22 8.43 11.20
CA LEU A 81 15.52 7.15 11.83
C LEU A 81 16.19 6.22 10.80
N ILE A 82 17.11 5.40 11.26
CA ILE A 82 17.65 4.28 10.47
C ILE A 82 17.16 2.99 11.15
N GLY A 83 16.36 2.21 10.42
CA GLY A 83 15.72 1.02 10.98
C GLY A 83 15.15 0.12 9.88
N ASP A 84 14.09 -0.62 10.16
CA ASP A 84 13.45 -1.49 9.17
C ASP A 84 12.20 -0.86 8.55
N VAL A 85 12.10 -0.95 7.23
CA VAL A 85 11.02 -0.36 6.44
C VAL A 85 10.18 -1.47 5.78
N TYR A 86 8.87 -1.43 6.00
CA TYR A 86 7.91 -2.36 5.41
C TYR A 86 6.91 -1.63 4.53
N PHE A 87 6.68 -2.16 3.31
CA PHE A 87 5.62 -1.68 2.44
C PHE A 87 4.31 -2.41 2.77
N LEU A 88 3.24 -1.68 3.01
CA LEU A 88 1.90 -2.18 3.25
C LEU A 88 1.09 -2.03 1.95
N ALA A 89 1.02 -3.10 1.17
CA ALA A 89 0.50 -3.07 -0.20
C ALA A 89 -0.75 -3.95 -0.37
N GLY A 90 -1.62 -3.56 -1.27
CA GLY A 90 -2.83 -4.32 -1.60
C GLY A 90 -4.10 -3.48 -1.58
N GLN A 91 -5.18 -4.03 -1.01
CA GLN A 91 -6.48 -3.38 -1.05
C GLN A 91 -7.05 -3.08 0.35
N SER A 92 -8.36 -3.01 0.49
CA SER A 92 -9.08 -2.50 1.66
C SER A 92 -8.67 -3.12 3.00
N ASN A 93 -8.33 -4.41 3.06
CA ASN A 93 -7.98 -5.05 4.32
C ASN A 93 -6.63 -4.60 4.89
N ILE A 94 -5.64 -4.27 4.05
CA ILE A 94 -4.38 -3.65 4.50
C ILE A 94 -4.52 -2.13 4.68
N GLU A 95 -5.42 -1.49 3.93
CA GLU A 95 -5.78 -0.07 4.08
C GLU A 95 -6.58 0.21 5.36
N PHE A 96 -7.28 -0.79 5.89
CA PHE A 96 -8.21 -0.66 7.02
C PHE A 96 -7.59 0.14 8.16
N LYS A 97 -8.25 1.25 8.52
CA LYS A 97 -7.69 2.23 9.46
C LYS A 97 -7.83 1.77 10.91
N PHE A 98 -6.88 2.14 11.75
CA PHE A 98 -6.87 1.77 13.17
C PHE A 98 -8.14 2.21 13.91
N LYS A 99 -8.66 3.41 13.62
CA LYS A 99 -9.90 3.93 14.21
C LYS A 99 -11.14 3.06 13.96
N ASP A 100 -11.12 2.21 12.93
CA ASP A 100 -12.24 1.36 12.53
C ASP A 100 -12.16 -0.05 13.14
N CYS A 101 -11.10 -0.35 13.92
CA CYS A 101 -10.93 -1.62 14.61
C CYS A 101 -11.81 -1.76 15.85
N ASP A 102 -12.16 -2.99 16.18
CA ASP A 102 -12.89 -3.35 17.40
C ASP A 102 -12.10 -3.06 18.70
N SER A 103 -10.77 -3.11 18.64
CA SER A 103 -9.87 -2.92 19.79
C SER A 103 -9.43 -1.47 20.03
N VAL A 104 -9.88 -0.52 19.24
CA VAL A 104 -9.41 0.87 19.25
C VAL A 104 -9.47 1.56 20.62
N LYS A 105 -10.50 1.27 21.42
CA LYS A 105 -10.69 1.89 22.76
C LYS A 105 -9.68 1.42 23.81
N VAL A 106 -9.20 0.19 23.67
CA VAL A 106 -8.26 -0.43 24.62
C VAL A 106 -6.83 -0.07 24.29
N ASP A 107 -6.49 -0.03 23.00
CA ASP A 107 -5.11 0.10 22.54
C ASP A 107 -4.66 1.57 22.40
N GLN A 108 -5.58 2.53 22.32
CA GLN A 108 -5.25 3.96 22.19
C GLN A 108 -4.49 4.54 23.41
N GLU A 109 -4.63 3.95 24.60
CA GLU A 109 -3.94 4.45 25.79
C GLU A 109 -2.42 4.21 25.80
N VAL A 110 -1.89 3.40 24.87
CA VAL A 110 -0.48 2.95 24.85
C VAL A 110 0.23 3.25 23.53
N CYS A 111 -0.32 4.14 22.71
CA CYS A 111 0.06 4.25 21.28
C CYS A 111 1.27 5.11 20.97
N TYR A 112 1.82 5.85 21.93
CA TYR A 112 2.96 6.72 21.61
C TYR A 112 4.25 5.92 21.44
N ASP A 113 4.75 5.84 20.22
CA ASP A 113 6.11 5.34 19.91
C ASP A 113 6.81 6.26 18.91
N ARG A 114 7.74 7.06 19.42
CA ARG A 114 8.52 8.00 18.61
C ARG A 114 9.44 7.32 17.59
N TYR A 115 9.62 6.03 17.66
CA TYR A 115 10.44 5.23 16.75
C TYR A 115 9.62 4.42 15.76
N LEU A 116 8.29 4.50 15.82
CA LEU A 116 7.38 4.03 14.79
C LEU A 116 6.95 5.21 13.93
N ARG A 117 7.17 5.10 12.62
CA ARG A 117 6.81 6.11 11.61
C ARG A 117 5.91 5.51 10.54
N TYR A 118 5.02 6.34 10.04
CA TYR A 118 4.09 5.96 8.99
C TYR A 118 4.11 6.97 7.85
N TYR A 119 4.19 6.49 6.63
CA TYR A 119 4.04 7.28 5.41
C TYR A 119 2.91 6.70 4.56
N GLU A 120 1.91 7.51 4.25
CA GLU A 120 0.86 7.14 3.32
C GLU A 120 1.21 7.71 1.94
N VAL A 121 1.39 6.82 0.97
CA VAL A 121 1.56 7.24 -0.42
C VAL A 121 0.28 7.91 -0.87
N PRO A 122 0.34 9.15 -1.41
CA PRO A 122 -0.84 9.84 -1.88
C PRO A 122 -1.68 8.97 -2.80
N GLN A 123 -2.95 8.76 -2.45
CA GLN A 123 -3.89 7.99 -3.27
C GLN A 123 -4.35 8.84 -4.46
N ILE A 124 -3.52 8.90 -5.49
CA ILE A 124 -3.80 9.59 -6.74
C ILE A 124 -4.51 8.59 -7.65
N GLU A 125 -5.84 8.69 -7.72
CA GLU A 125 -6.67 7.75 -8.48
C GLU A 125 -6.49 7.93 -10.00
N TYR A 126 -6.34 9.17 -10.43
CA TYR A 126 -6.15 9.55 -11.83
C TYR A 126 -5.27 10.80 -11.93
N GLU A 127 -4.25 10.79 -12.79
CA GLU A 127 -3.44 11.97 -13.08
C GLU A 127 -3.99 12.67 -14.32
N ASP A 128 -4.46 13.89 -14.14
CA ASP A 128 -4.80 14.85 -15.17
C ASP A 128 -4.15 16.18 -14.77
N GLU A 129 -3.60 16.91 -15.73
CA GLU A 129 -3.00 18.22 -15.50
C GLU A 129 -3.97 19.26 -14.90
N ASN A 130 -5.28 19.00 -15.01
CA ASN A 130 -6.36 19.81 -14.44
C ASN A 130 -6.82 19.33 -13.05
N ILE A 131 -6.43 18.14 -12.60
CA ILE A 131 -6.77 17.62 -11.28
C ILE A 131 -5.85 18.25 -10.26
N LYS A 132 -6.39 19.21 -9.48
CA LYS A 132 -5.73 19.64 -8.26
C LYS A 132 -5.76 18.47 -7.28
N ILE A 133 -4.60 17.89 -6.99
CA ILE A 133 -4.45 16.92 -5.92
C ILE A 133 -5.01 17.56 -4.65
N PRO A 134 -6.04 16.97 -4.00
CA PRO A 134 -6.54 17.51 -2.75
C PRO A 134 -5.39 17.69 -1.76
N PRO A 135 -5.36 18.73 -0.94
CA PRO A 135 -4.33 18.86 0.08
C PRO A 135 -4.36 17.59 0.96
N ILE A 136 -3.33 16.79 0.84
CA ILE A 136 -3.18 15.56 1.61
C ILE A 136 -3.11 15.97 3.06
N ARG A 137 -4.03 15.48 3.90
CA ARG A 137 -4.11 15.85 5.33
C ARG A 137 -2.79 15.57 6.08
N ASN A 138 -1.99 14.61 5.61
CA ASN A 138 -0.75 14.20 6.23
C ASN A 138 0.38 14.16 5.19
N GLN A 139 0.94 15.32 4.84
CA GLN A 139 2.12 15.39 3.98
C GLN A 139 3.36 14.95 4.78
N GLY A 140 4.01 13.88 4.31
CA GLY A 140 5.26 13.36 4.87
C GLY A 140 5.06 12.28 5.95
N TRP A 141 6.18 11.91 6.56
CA TRP A 141 6.22 10.87 7.57
C TRP A 141 5.60 11.32 8.90
N GLN A 142 4.71 10.50 9.44
CA GLN A 142 4.00 10.73 10.69
C GLN A 142 4.64 9.93 11.83
N ILE A 143 4.74 10.53 13.01
CA ILE A 143 5.11 9.84 14.24
C ILE A 143 3.87 9.12 14.76
N CYS A 144 4.03 7.91 15.32
CA CYS A 144 2.93 7.21 15.98
C CYS A 144 2.59 7.90 17.32
N ASP A 145 1.46 8.56 17.36
CA ASP A 145 0.88 9.17 18.58
C ASP A 145 -0.65 9.02 18.58
N ASN A 146 -1.29 9.48 19.64
CA ASN A 146 -2.73 9.34 19.84
C ASN A 146 -3.60 10.07 18.77
N GLN A 147 -3.02 11.00 18.01
CA GLN A 147 -3.73 11.73 16.96
C GLN A 147 -3.55 11.05 15.61
N THR A 148 -2.32 10.68 15.28
CA THR A 148 -1.94 10.16 13.96
C THR A 148 -2.32 8.70 13.76
N ILE A 149 -2.27 7.87 14.81
CA ILE A 149 -2.53 6.44 14.75
C ILE A 149 -3.89 6.09 14.14
N ASN A 150 -4.89 6.94 14.36
CA ASN A 150 -6.25 6.72 13.86
C ASN A 150 -6.31 6.51 12.33
N ASP A 151 -5.38 7.11 11.62
CA ASP A 151 -5.28 7.04 10.16
C ASP A 151 -4.23 6.03 9.66
N PHE A 152 -3.53 5.32 10.55
CA PHE A 152 -2.60 4.26 10.16
C PHE A 152 -3.37 3.00 9.73
N SER A 153 -2.73 2.20 8.87
CA SER A 153 -3.17 0.82 8.67
C SER A 153 -3.17 0.09 10.00
N ALA A 154 -4.31 -0.47 10.38
CA ALA A 154 -4.43 -1.22 11.62
C ALA A 154 -3.49 -2.43 11.66
N ILE A 155 -3.42 -3.19 10.56
CA ILE A 155 -2.50 -4.33 10.43
C ILE A 155 -1.04 -3.87 10.54
N GLY A 156 -0.70 -2.78 9.84
CA GLY A 156 0.63 -2.20 9.90
C GLY A 156 1.01 -1.75 11.31
N TYR A 157 0.10 -1.08 12.00
CA TYR A 157 0.30 -0.68 13.39
C TYR A 157 0.57 -1.87 14.30
N TYR A 158 -0.30 -2.91 14.27
CA TYR A 158 -0.11 -4.07 15.13
C TYR A 158 1.16 -4.86 14.81
N LEU A 159 1.51 -5.01 13.52
CA LEU A 159 2.80 -5.56 13.13
C LEU A 159 3.95 -4.79 13.79
N ALA A 160 3.99 -3.48 13.61
CA ALA A 160 5.05 -2.63 14.12
C ALA A 160 5.06 -2.58 15.65
N TYR A 161 3.90 -2.57 16.30
CA TYR A 161 3.76 -2.65 17.74
C TYR A 161 4.50 -3.89 18.31
N TYR A 162 4.26 -5.07 17.76
CA TYR A 162 4.93 -6.29 18.21
C TYR A 162 6.42 -6.30 17.87
N LEU A 163 6.82 -5.83 16.69
CA LEU A 163 8.23 -5.70 16.33
C LEU A 163 8.98 -4.76 17.28
N ARG A 164 8.42 -3.62 17.60
CA ARG A 164 9.02 -2.64 18.51
C ARG A 164 9.18 -3.16 19.94
N HIS A 165 8.25 -3.99 20.40
CA HIS A 165 8.32 -4.58 21.75
C HIS A 165 9.32 -5.73 21.85
N ASP A 166 9.55 -6.47 20.76
CA ASP A 166 10.39 -7.67 20.76
C ASP A 166 11.83 -7.37 20.31
N ILE A 167 12.03 -6.45 19.35
CA ILE A 167 13.32 -6.28 18.67
C ILE A 167 13.95 -4.91 18.93
N ASP A 168 13.18 -3.94 19.35
CA ASP A 168 13.60 -2.56 19.72
C ASP A 168 14.42 -1.80 18.66
N ILE A 169 14.09 -1.95 17.38
CA ILE A 169 14.65 -1.13 16.28
C ILE A 169 13.61 -0.15 15.74
N PRO A 170 14.00 1.02 15.18
CA PRO A 170 13.06 1.91 14.52
C PRO A 170 12.32 1.21 13.37
N ILE A 171 11.02 1.47 13.25
CA ILE A 171 10.17 0.89 12.20
C ILE A 171 9.53 1.99 11.36
N GLY A 172 9.67 1.85 10.04
CA GLY A 172 8.98 2.65 9.03
C GLY A 172 7.93 1.82 8.30
N LEU A 173 6.70 2.33 8.23
CA LEU A 173 5.63 1.74 7.46
C LEU A 173 5.29 2.64 6.27
N ILE A 174 5.32 2.10 5.06
CA ILE A 174 4.92 2.80 3.83
C ILE A 174 3.63 2.16 3.31
N ALA A 175 2.51 2.85 3.44
CA ALA A 175 1.24 2.40 2.92
C ALA A 175 1.10 2.76 1.44
N VAL A 176 1.02 1.74 0.59
CA VAL A 176 0.82 1.82 -0.87
C VAL A 176 -0.34 0.89 -1.24
N ASN A 177 -1.54 1.31 -0.88
CA ASN A 177 -2.74 0.49 -0.97
C ASN A 177 -3.98 1.33 -1.33
N LYS A 178 -5.00 0.66 -1.88
CA LYS A 178 -6.29 1.26 -2.22
C LYS A 178 -7.38 0.20 -2.20
N GLY A 179 -8.45 0.43 -1.46
CA GLY A 179 -9.59 -0.48 -1.36
C GLY A 179 -10.25 -0.76 -2.70
N GLY A 180 -10.78 -1.98 -2.87
CA GLY A 180 -11.51 -2.40 -4.07
C GLY A 180 -10.65 -2.68 -5.30
N THR A 181 -9.34 -2.78 -5.20
CA THR A 181 -8.45 -2.89 -6.36
C THR A 181 -8.04 -4.32 -6.67
N SER A 182 -8.12 -4.69 -7.95
CA SER A 182 -7.50 -5.90 -8.51
C SER A 182 -5.98 -5.79 -8.50
N GLY A 183 -5.27 -6.92 -8.48
CA GLY A 183 -3.83 -6.98 -8.71
C GLY A 183 -3.39 -6.31 -10.02
N SER A 184 -4.27 -6.28 -11.03
CA SER A 184 -4.02 -5.63 -12.32
C SER A 184 -3.84 -4.11 -12.23
N CYS A 185 -4.32 -3.46 -11.18
CA CYS A 185 -4.14 -2.02 -10.97
C CYS A 185 -2.69 -1.66 -10.57
N TRP A 186 -1.96 -2.62 -10.00
CA TRP A 186 -0.66 -2.47 -9.35
C TRP A 186 0.53 -2.95 -10.18
N ILE A 187 0.32 -3.29 -11.43
CA ILE A 187 1.31 -3.83 -12.36
C ILE A 187 1.33 -3.00 -13.64
N ASN A 188 2.50 -2.83 -14.28
CA ASN A 188 2.55 -2.10 -15.53
C ASN A 188 1.96 -2.89 -16.71
N GLU A 189 1.60 -2.17 -17.76
CA GLU A 189 0.94 -2.74 -18.94
C GLU A 189 1.80 -3.78 -19.66
N THR A 190 3.11 -3.59 -19.69
CA THR A 190 4.04 -4.52 -20.34
C THR A 190 3.99 -5.90 -19.67
N TYR A 191 3.88 -5.92 -18.34
CA TYR A 191 3.75 -7.15 -17.59
C TYR A 191 2.39 -7.81 -17.76
N LEU A 192 1.28 -7.03 -17.76
CA LEU A 192 -0.04 -7.56 -18.07
C LEU A 192 -0.11 -8.23 -19.44
N GLN A 193 0.71 -7.76 -20.38
CA GLN A 193 0.75 -8.29 -21.76
C GLN A 193 1.64 -9.54 -21.91
N LYS A 194 2.44 -9.92 -20.90
CA LYS A 194 3.30 -11.13 -20.96
C LYS A 194 2.49 -12.43 -21.02
N ASN A 195 1.27 -12.45 -20.47
CA ASN A 195 0.37 -13.61 -20.50
C ASN A 195 -0.90 -13.26 -21.28
N GLN A 196 -1.27 -14.07 -22.27
CA GLN A 196 -2.40 -13.79 -23.17
C GLN A 196 -3.74 -13.80 -22.45
N GLU A 197 -3.95 -14.69 -21.48
CA GLU A 197 -5.22 -14.75 -20.73
C GLU A 197 -5.34 -13.56 -19.76
N ILE A 198 -4.26 -13.23 -19.04
CA ILE A 198 -4.19 -12.04 -18.19
C ILE A 198 -4.46 -10.79 -19.02
N LYS A 199 -3.78 -10.65 -20.17
CA LYS A 199 -4.00 -9.53 -21.09
C LYS A 199 -5.45 -9.43 -21.52
N LYS A 200 -6.04 -10.55 -21.97
CA LYS A 200 -7.43 -10.58 -22.43
C LYS A 200 -8.40 -10.13 -21.34
N VAL A 201 -8.32 -10.76 -20.14
CA VAL A 201 -9.30 -10.58 -19.07
C VAL A 201 -9.15 -9.25 -18.34
N TYR A 202 -7.91 -8.85 -18.04
CA TYR A 202 -7.65 -7.67 -17.22
C TYR A 202 -7.37 -6.39 -18.03
N TYR A 203 -6.90 -6.51 -19.27
CA TYR A 203 -6.54 -5.36 -20.10
C TYR A 203 -7.50 -5.16 -21.26
N ASP A 204 -7.60 -6.13 -22.18
CA ASP A 204 -8.37 -5.96 -23.41
C ASP A 204 -9.87 -5.76 -23.14
N GLU A 205 -10.48 -6.58 -22.28
CA GLU A 205 -11.90 -6.47 -21.92
C GLU A 205 -12.23 -5.13 -21.22
N TYR A 206 -11.29 -4.61 -20.43
CA TYR A 206 -11.49 -3.30 -19.80
C TYR A 206 -11.51 -2.19 -20.85
N TYR A 207 -10.48 -2.10 -21.68
CA TYR A 207 -10.35 -1.02 -22.67
C TYR A 207 -11.35 -1.14 -23.82
N GLN A 208 -11.78 -2.35 -24.18
CA GLN A 208 -12.89 -2.55 -25.11
C GLN A 208 -14.21 -1.99 -24.55
N ALA A 209 -14.48 -2.19 -23.27
CA ALA A 209 -15.70 -1.70 -22.64
C ALA A 209 -15.82 -0.16 -22.64
N ILE A 210 -14.71 0.55 -22.63
CA ILE A 210 -14.66 2.04 -22.60
C ILE A 210 -14.23 2.67 -23.92
N MET A 211 -13.98 1.89 -24.97
CA MET A 211 -13.38 2.36 -26.23
C MET A 211 -14.13 3.52 -26.87
N ASN A 212 -15.47 3.50 -26.81
CA ASN A 212 -16.33 4.54 -27.39
C ASN A 212 -16.96 5.47 -26.32
N GLN A 213 -16.50 5.39 -25.07
CA GLN A 213 -17.02 6.21 -23.99
C GLN A 213 -16.49 7.63 -24.12
N THR A 214 -17.41 8.60 -24.10
CA THR A 214 -17.02 10.01 -24.03
C THR A 214 -16.83 10.42 -22.56
N GLU A 215 -16.06 11.47 -22.33
CA GLU A 215 -15.86 12.02 -20.98
C GLU A 215 -17.20 12.38 -20.29
N ALA A 216 -18.13 13.01 -21.01
CA ALA A 216 -19.46 13.33 -20.48
C ALA A 216 -20.28 12.09 -20.10
N GLN A 217 -20.12 10.98 -20.80
CA GLN A 217 -20.76 9.69 -20.43
C GLN A 217 -20.11 9.12 -19.16
N GLU A 218 -18.78 9.15 -19.06
CA GLU A 218 -18.07 8.72 -17.87
C GLU A 218 -18.49 9.53 -16.64
N ASP A 219 -18.51 10.87 -16.74
CA ASP A 219 -18.91 11.76 -15.64
C ASP A 219 -20.36 11.51 -15.20
N LEU A 220 -21.26 11.24 -16.14
CA LEU A 220 -22.65 10.88 -15.84
C LEU A 220 -22.75 9.55 -15.06
N GLU A 221 -22.00 8.54 -15.45
CA GLU A 221 -22.01 7.24 -14.77
C GLU A 221 -21.36 7.35 -13.37
N ILE A 222 -20.30 8.14 -13.22
CA ILE A 222 -19.70 8.47 -11.91
C ILE A 222 -20.74 9.12 -11.00
N ALA A 223 -21.45 10.17 -11.46
CA ALA A 223 -22.46 10.86 -10.67
C ALA A 223 -23.60 9.92 -10.22
N LYS A 224 -24.07 9.02 -11.12
CA LYS A 224 -25.09 8.01 -10.77
C LYS A 224 -24.58 7.02 -9.72
N TYR A 225 -23.31 6.62 -9.81
CA TYR A 225 -22.69 5.71 -8.85
C TYR A 225 -22.55 6.37 -7.48
N GLU A 226 -22.09 7.62 -7.41
CA GLU A 226 -21.97 8.39 -6.18
C GLU A 226 -23.32 8.55 -5.47
N GLU A 227 -24.39 8.81 -6.22
CA GLU A 227 -25.74 8.86 -5.64
C GLU A 227 -26.18 7.54 -5.05
N ARG A 228 -25.89 6.39 -5.70
CA ARG A 228 -26.17 5.04 -5.15
C ARG A 228 -25.38 4.78 -3.87
N VAL A 229 -24.11 5.16 -3.83
CA VAL A 229 -23.26 5.03 -2.64
C VAL A 229 -23.81 5.88 -1.50
N LYS A 230 -24.20 7.11 -1.78
CA LYS A 230 -24.81 8.01 -0.79
C LYS A 230 -26.11 7.45 -0.21
N GLN A 231 -26.98 6.90 -1.05
CA GLN A 231 -28.23 6.25 -0.59
C GLN A 231 -27.94 5.04 0.28
N TYR A 232 -26.93 4.24 -0.06
CA TYR A 232 -26.49 3.11 0.77
C TYR A 232 -25.95 3.60 2.12
N GLN A 233 -25.11 4.64 2.15
CA GLN A 233 -24.59 5.21 3.39
C GLN A 233 -25.72 5.72 4.32
N GLN A 234 -26.76 6.31 3.77
CA GLN A 234 -27.95 6.72 4.53
C GLN A 234 -28.68 5.52 5.15
N LYS A 235 -28.84 4.42 4.40
CA LYS A 235 -29.43 3.17 4.93
C LYS A 235 -28.58 2.60 6.06
N VAL A 236 -27.25 2.58 5.90
CA VAL A 236 -26.31 2.11 6.93
C VAL A 236 -26.42 2.96 8.19
N ALA A 237 -26.42 4.29 8.07
CA ALA A 237 -26.54 5.20 9.21
C ALA A 237 -27.86 5.02 9.96
N LEU A 238 -28.98 4.87 9.24
CA LEU A 238 -30.29 4.60 9.83
C LEU A 238 -30.31 3.24 10.55
N TYR A 239 -29.73 2.21 9.95
CA TYR A 239 -29.65 0.88 10.57
C TYR A 239 -28.84 0.92 11.88
N GLN A 240 -27.66 1.55 11.86
CA GLN A 240 -26.81 1.69 13.06
C GLN A 240 -27.49 2.50 14.17
N GLN A 241 -28.27 3.51 13.83
CA GLN A 241 -29.06 4.26 14.79
C GLN A 241 -30.19 3.42 15.37
N THR A 242 -30.81 2.55 14.57
CA THR A 242 -31.94 1.71 14.98
C THR A 242 -31.49 0.50 15.78
N TYR A 243 -30.34 -0.07 15.45
CA TYR A 243 -29.80 -1.29 16.04
C TYR A 243 -28.33 -1.10 16.47
N PRO A 244 -28.06 -0.25 17.48
CA PRO A 244 -26.68 0.09 17.86
C PRO A 244 -25.88 -1.09 18.45
N GLU A 245 -26.54 -2.17 18.88
CA GLU A 245 -25.94 -3.40 19.39
C GLU A 245 -25.47 -4.36 18.27
N ARG A 246 -25.90 -4.14 17.01
CA ARG A 246 -25.57 -5.01 15.89
C ARG A 246 -24.16 -4.76 15.37
N ASN A 247 -23.40 -5.83 15.13
CA ASN A 247 -22.07 -5.75 14.55
C ASN A 247 -22.12 -5.55 13.02
N MET A 248 -20.95 -5.31 12.40
CA MET A 248 -20.85 -5.06 10.96
C MET A 248 -21.29 -6.25 10.11
N SER A 249 -21.03 -7.49 10.55
CA SER A 249 -21.47 -8.68 9.83
C SER A 249 -23.01 -8.76 9.75
N GLN A 250 -23.69 -8.49 10.87
CA GLN A 250 -25.17 -8.44 10.91
C GLN A 250 -25.71 -7.30 10.05
N LEU A 251 -25.09 -6.12 10.09
CA LEU A 251 -25.46 -5.00 9.24
C LEU A 251 -25.34 -5.37 7.75
N LYS A 252 -24.23 -5.99 7.34
CA LYS A 252 -24.03 -6.41 5.93
C LYS A 252 -25.03 -7.46 5.49
N LYS A 253 -25.41 -8.38 6.36
CA LYS A 253 -26.47 -9.36 6.13
C LYS A 253 -27.83 -8.70 5.90
N ASP A 254 -28.21 -7.73 6.73
CA ASP A 254 -29.53 -7.12 6.73
C ASP A 254 -29.69 -6.00 5.69
N VAL A 255 -28.66 -5.16 5.50
CA VAL A 255 -28.68 -3.97 4.62
C VAL A 255 -28.05 -4.25 3.25
N GLY A 256 -27.15 -5.23 3.18
CA GLY A 256 -26.34 -5.53 2.01
C GLY A 256 -24.99 -4.81 2.00
N HIS A 257 -24.27 -5.01 0.91
CA HIS A 257 -22.93 -4.44 0.72
C HIS A 257 -22.97 -3.07 0.04
N THR A 258 -21.88 -2.32 0.20
CA THR A 258 -21.65 -1.08 -0.55
C THR A 258 -21.80 -1.36 -2.05
N PRO A 259 -22.50 -0.49 -2.82
CA PRO A 259 -22.54 -0.64 -4.27
C PRO A 259 -21.12 -0.76 -4.85
N TRP A 260 -20.84 -1.85 -5.53
CA TRP A 260 -19.53 -2.14 -6.10
C TRP A 260 -19.69 -3.08 -7.32
N PRO A 261 -18.83 -2.99 -8.35
CA PRO A 261 -17.82 -1.97 -8.56
C PRO A 261 -18.38 -0.61 -9.01
N GLY A 262 -17.51 0.40 -9.03
CA GLY A 262 -17.77 1.67 -9.68
C GLY A 262 -17.85 1.56 -11.22
N PRO A 263 -18.19 2.63 -11.93
CA PRO A 263 -18.20 2.64 -13.38
C PRO A 263 -16.78 2.57 -13.94
N ARG A 264 -16.61 1.77 -15.01
CA ARG A 264 -15.37 1.73 -15.77
C ARG A 264 -15.19 3.01 -16.57
N GLY A 265 -13.96 3.51 -16.64
CA GLY A 265 -13.62 4.70 -17.40
C GLY A 265 -12.13 5.02 -17.35
N LYS A 266 -11.75 6.12 -17.98
CA LYS A 266 -10.37 6.61 -17.92
C LYS A 266 -10.00 7.14 -16.53
N LYS A 267 -11.00 7.66 -15.79
CA LYS A 267 -10.86 8.21 -14.42
C LYS A 267 -10.99 7.12 -13.34
N ASP A 268 -11.41 5.91 -13.71
CA ASP A 268 -11.55 4.79 -12.76
C ASP A 268 -10.20 4.40 -12.18
N PHE A 269 -10.05 4.43 -10.87
CA PHE A 269 -8.82 4.01 -10.18
C PHE A 269 -8.59 2.49 -10.28
N CYS A 270 -9.64 1.71 -10.56
CA CYS A 270 -9.54 0.27 -10.82
C CYS A 270 -9.08 -0.08 -12.24
N ARG A 271 -8.77 0.90 -13.07
CA ARG A 271 -8.23 0.63 -14.42
C ARG A 271 -6.91 -0.12 -14.35
N PRO A 272 -6.64 -1.03 -15.31
CA PRO A 272 -5.36 -1.74 -15.39
C PRO A 272 -4.18 -0.77 -15.37
N ALA A 273 -3.14 -1.09 -14.61
CA ALA A 273 -1.92 -0.32 -14.43
C ALA A 273 -2.10 1.09 -13.80
N GLY A 274 -3.32 1.52 -13.48
CA GLY A 274 -3.57 2.88 -13.01
C GLY A 274 -2.76 3.26 -11.77
N LEU A 275 -2.94 2.53 -10.69
CA LEU A 275 -2.28 2.80 -9.41
C LEU A 275 -0.78 2.42 -9.41
N TYR A 276 -0.37 1.54 -10.32
CA TYR A 276 1.05 1.32 -10.55
C TYR A 276 1.75 2.64 -10.92
N TYR A 277 1.22 3.41 -11.87
CA TYR A 277 1.83 4.68 -12.30
C TYR A 277 1.61 5.81 -11.29
N THR A 278 0.42 5.93 -10.73
CA THR A 278 0.07 7.06 -9.88
C THR A 278 0.57 6.93 -8.44
N MET A 279 0.84 5.70 -7.97
CA MET A 279 1.25 5.43 -6.59
C MET A 279 2.58 4.67 -6.50
N PHE A 280 2.64 3.41 -6.94
CA PHE A 280 3.81 2.56 -6.72
C PHE A 280 5.07 3.10 -7.41
N LYS A 281 4.97 3.54 -8.66
CA LYS A 281 6.12 4.06 -9.44
C LYS A 281 6.79 5.27 -8.79
N LYS A 282 6.05 6.04 -7.99
CA LYS A 282 6.58 7.20 -7.25
C LYS A 282 7.55 6.82 -6.13
N ILE A 283 7.43 5.59 -5.61
CA ILE A 283 8.20 5.10 -4.46
C ILE A 283 9.02 3.84 -4.73
N CYS A 284 8.93 3.24 -5.94
CA CYS A 284 9.53 1.94 -6.24
C CYS A 284 11.05 1.87 -6.03
N GLN A 285 11.75 2.98 -6.02
CA GLN A 285 13.19 3.03 -5.74
C GLN A 285 13.53 3.19 -4.24
N TYR A 286 12.54 3.37 -3.37
CA TYR A 286 12.77 3.46 -1.93
C TYR A 286 13.12 2.08 -1.37
N SER A 287 14.20 1.99 -0.60
CA SER A 287 14.68 0.72 -0.06
C SER A 287 13.85 0.27 1.14
N GLY A 288 13.50 -1.01 1.20
CA GLY A 288 12.76 -1.58 2.31
C GLY A 288 13.12 -3.04 2.58
N LYS A 289 12.65 -3.59 3.69
CA LYS A 289 12.94 -4.94 4.16
C LYS A 289 12.04 -5.98 3.50
N ALA A 290 10.72 -5.72 3.45
CA ALA A 290 9.73 -6.61 2.84
C ALA A 290 8.47 -5.85 2.38
N VAL A 291 7.73 -6.47 1.48
CA VAL A 291 6.36 -6.06 1.09
C VAL A 291 5.36 -6.96 1.79
N ILE A 292 4.43 -6.38 2.53
CA ILE A 292 3.27 -7.05 3.09
C ILE A 292 2.14 -6.88 2.07
N TRP A 293 1.79 -7.96 1.38
CA TRP A 293 0.77 -7.95 0.33
C TRP A 293 -0.53 -8.57 0.82
N TYR A 294 -1.56 -7.76 1.00
CA TYR A 294 -2.90 -8.23 1.37
C TYR A 294 -3.93 -7.75 0.35
N GLN A 295 -4.22 -8.61 -0.60
CA GLN A 295 -5.08 -8.34 -1.75
C GLN A 295 -5.61 -9.67 -2.30
N GLY A 296 -6.72 -9.64 -3.01
CA GLY A 296 -7.28 -10.79 -3.71
C GLY A 296 -8.81 -10.76 -3.81
N GLU A 297 -9.48 -10.03 -2.94
CA GLU A 297 -10.94 -9.98 -2.86
C GLU A 297 -11.58 -9.55 -4.18
N GLU A 298 -11.01 -8.54 -4.85
CA GLU A 298 -11.51 -8.05 -6.15
C GLU A 298 -11.23 -9.04 -7.30
N ASP A 299 -10.26 -9.93 -7.13
CA ASP A 299 -9.87 -10.92 -8.16
C ASP A 299 -10.56 -12.26 -8.02
N THR A 300 -11.45 -12.45 -7.04
CA THR A 300 -12.17 -13.71 -6.82
C THR A 300 -13.02 -14.13 -8.03
N LYS A 301 -13.57 -13.17 -8.77
CA LYS A 301 -14.29 -13.44 -10.03
C LYS A 301 -13.42 -14.13 -11.11
N ASN A 302 -12.11 -13.94 -11.05
CA ASN A 302 -11.10 -14.52 -11.94
C ASN A 302 -10.04 -15.31 -11.15
N ALA A 303 -10.42 -15.96 -10.05
CA ALA A 303 -9.52 -16.61 -9.11
C ALA A 303 -8.57 -17.61 -9.77
N TYR A 304 -9.00 -18.25 -10.86
CA TYR A 304 -8.20 -19.18 -11.66
C TYR A 304 -6.98 -18.53 -12.36
N LEU A 305 -7.00 -17.20 -12.54
CA LEU A 305 -5.88 -16.42 -13.10
C LEU A 305 -5.01 -15.77 -12.01
N TYR A 306 -5.48 -15.77 -10.75
CA TYR A 306 -4.83 -14.98 -9.70
C TYR A 306 -3.40 -15.42 -9.40
N HIS A 307 -3.13 -16.72 -9.48
CA HIS A 307 -1.77 -17.24 -9.32
C HIS A 307 -0.79 -16.57 -10.30
N GLN A 308 -1.12 -16.57 -11.59
CA GLN A 308 -0.28 -15.95 -12.64
C GLN A 308 -0.23 -14.42 -12.49
N LEU A 309 -1.36 -13.78 -12.16
CA LEU A 309 -1.41 -12.33 -11.95
C LEU A 309 -0.48 -11.92 -10.81
N LEU A 310 -0.55 -12.60 -9.66
CA LEU A 310 0.28 -12.27 -8.51
C LEU A 310 1.77 -12.53 -8.77
N GLN A 311 2.12 -13.58 -9.51
CA GLN A 311 3.50 -13.79 -9.96
C GLN A 311 4.01 -12.61 -10.79
N LEU A 312 3.23 -12.14 -11.75
CA LEU A 312 3.60 -10.99 -12.60
C LEU A 312 3.73 -9.69 -11.77
N VAL A 313 2.85 -9.46 -10.80
CA VAL A 313 2.98 -8.32 -9.86
C VAL A 313 4.31 -8.38 -9.11
N ILE A 314 4.64 -9.53 -8.53
CA ILE A 314 5.89 -9.71 -7.77
C ILE A 314 7.12 -9.50 -8.67
N GLU A 315 7.11 -10.07 -9.88
CA GLU A 315 8.20 -9.89 -10.84
C GLU A 315 8.40 -8.42 -11.21
N ASN A 316 7.30 -7.73 -11.56
CA ASN A 316 7.35 -6.32 -11.94
C ASN A 316 7.87 -5.44 -10.80
N TRP A 317 7.37 -5.64 -9.59
CA TRP A 317 7.80 -4.86 -8.44
C TRP A 317 9.28 -5.07 -8.15
N ARG A 318 9.76 -6.30 -8.17
CA ARG A 318 11.19 -6.63 -7.97
C ARG A 318 12.08 -6.03 -9.04
N GLU A 319 11.66 -6.03 -10.31
CA GLU A 319 12.40 -5.39 -11.40
C GLU A 319 12.50 -3.87 -11.20
N ASP A 320 11.38 -3.20 -10.89
CA ASP A 320 11.35 -1.75 -10.67
C ASP A 320 12.12 -1.32 -9.42
N MET A 321 12.05 -2.11 -8.34
CA MET A 321 12.80 -1.89 -7.11
C MET A 321 14.29 -2.29 -7.25
N LYS A 322 14.66 -2.99 -8.32
CA LYS A 322 15.99 -3.56 -8.56
C LYS A 322 16.47 -4.42 -7.37
N ALA A 323 15.57 -5.13 -6.73
CA ALA A 323 15.83 -5.92 -5.53
C ALA A 323 14.93 -7.16 -5.48
N GLN A 324 15.49 -8.27 -5.00
CA GLN A 324 14.74 -9.49 -4.68
C GLN A 324 14.03 -9.31 -3.32
N ILE A 325 13.22 -8.27 -3.20
CA ILE A 325 12.51 -7.97 -1.95
C ILE A 325 11.57 -9.12 -1.58
N PRO A 326 11.57 -9.57 -0.31
CA PRO A 326 10.63 -10.57 0.17
C PRO A 326 9.18 -10.07 0.11
N PHE A 327 8.25 -10.95 -0.31
CA PHE A 327 6.81 -10.72 -0.23
C PHE A 327 6.21 -11.59 0.87
N ILE A 328 5.51 -10.96 1.79
CA ILE A 328 4.71 -11.61 2.82
C ILE A 328 3.26 -11.56 2.35
N ILE A 329 2.79 -12.68 1.82
CA ILE A 329 1.43 -12.80 1.26
C ILE A 329 0.47 -13.11 2.40
N VAL A 330 -0.42 -12.17 2.70
CA VAL A 330 -1.48 -12.36 3.68
C VAL A 330 -2.66 -13.04 2.96
N GLN A 331 -2.89 -14.31 3.32
CA GLN A 331 -3.97 -15.10 2.72
C GLN A 331 -5.33 -14.48 3.06
N LEU A 332 -6.30 -14.55 2.15
CA LEU A 332 -7.67 -14.13 2.47
C LEU A 332 -8.24 -14.99 3.61
N PRO A 333 -8.93 -14.39 4.60
CA PRO A 333 -9.62 -15.14 5.66
C PRO A 333 -10.86 -15.85 5.12
N GLU A 334 -11.61 -16.53 5.98
CA GLU A 334 -12.94 -17.02 5.65
C GLU A 334 -13.88 -15.86 5.36
N TYR A 335 -14.73 -16.05 4.38
CA TYR A 335 -15.81 -15.14 4.02
C TYR A 335 -16.90 -15.96 3.32
N ASP A 336 -18.09 -15.93 3.85
CA ASP A 336 -19.23 -16.66 3.33
C ASP A 336 -20.22 -15.68 2.68
N ASP A 337 -19.91 -15.27 1.47
CA ASP A 337 -20.90 -14.67 0.58
C ASP A 337 -21.41 -15.76 -0.34
N ASP A 338 -22.65 -16.18 -0.19
CA ASP A 338 -23.37 -17.21 -0.99
C ASP A 338 -23.18 -17.10 -2.53
N LYS A 339 -22.48 -16.08 -2.98
CA LYS A 339 -22.24 -15.77 -4.40
C LYS A 339 -20.80 -16.05 -4.85
N ASN A 340 -19.90 -16.49 -3.97
CA ASN A 340 -18.48 -16.53 -4.31
C ASN A 340 -17.80 -17.89 -4.04
N ASP A 341 -18.13 -18.89 -4.87
CA ASP A 341 -17.50 -20.23 -4.85
C ASP A 341 -15.99 -20.20 -5.16
N ASN A 342 -15.46 -19.07 -5.62
CA ASN A 342 -14.07 -18.94 -6.05
C ASN A 342 -13.11 -18.52 -4.90
N TRP A 343 -13.63 -18.21 -3.72
CA TRP A 343 -12.82 -17.78 -2.58
C TRP A 343 -11.75 -18.81 -2.16
N PRO A 344 -12.09 -20.12 -2.04
CA PRO A 344 -11.09 -21.15 -1.81
C PRO A 344 -10.03 -21.24 -2.91
N ILE A 345 -10.44 -21.13 -4.20
CA ILE A 345 -9.53 -21.18 -5.35
C ILE A 345 -8.49 -20.06 -5.27
N LEU A 346 -8.91 -18.85 -4.91
CA LEU A 346 -7.99 -17.72 -4.77
C LEU A 346 -7.02 -17.93 -3.61
N ARG A 347 -7.49 -18.47 -2.48
CA ARG A 347 -6.63 -18.79 -1.33
C ARG A 347 -5.58 -19.85 -1.69
N ASP A 348 -5.96 -20.86 -2.47
CA ASP A 348 -5.03 -21.87 -2.99
C ASP A 348 -4.00 -21.23 -3.94
N ALA A 349 -4.42 -20.30 -4.79
CA ALA A 349 -3.53 -19.54 -5.67
C ALA A 349 -2.49 -18.73 -4.86
N GLN A 350 -2.89 -18.07 -3.78
CA GLN A 350 -1.97 -17.36 -2.86
C GLN A 350 -0.92 -18.32 -2.25
N GLN A 351 -1.35 -19.50 -1.82
CA GLN A 351 -0.46 -20.51 -1.27
C GLN A 351 0.50 -21.06 -2.35
N GLN A 352 0.01 -21.29 -3.56
CA GLN A 352 0.80 -21.79 -4.67
C GLN A 352 1.92 -20.81 -5.05
N VAL A 353 1.63 -19.51 -5.15
CA VAL A 353 2.66 -18.48 -5.38
C VAL A 353 3.78 -18.57 -4.33
N CYS A 354 3.44 -18.74 -3.05
CA CYS A 354 4.43 -18.85 -1.99
C CYS A 354 5.29 -20.12 -2.07
N ARG A 355 4.83 -21.16 -2.75
CA ARG A 355 5.62 -22.40 -2.98
C ARG A 355 6.53 -22.28 -4.19
N GLU A 356 6.13 -21.53 -5.21
CA GLU A 356 6.80 -21.50 -6.51
C GLU A 356 7.72 -20.29 -6.68
N VAL A 357 7.38 -19.14 -6.08
CA VAL A 357 8.14 -17.91 -6.22
C VAL A 357 9.10 -17.74 -5.05
N PRO A 358 10.42 -17.67 -5.29
CA PRO A 358 11.42 -17.48 -4.23
C PRO A 358 11.15 -16.22 -3.41
N ALA A 359 11.47 -16.27 -2.11
CA ALA A 359 11.28 -15.19 -1.15
C ALA A 359 9.82 -14.66 -1.11
N CYS A 360 8.85 -15.56 -1.25
CA CYS A 360 7.43 -15.33 -1.00
C CYS A 360 6.97 -16.23 0.14
N TYR A 361 6.33 -15.66 1.15
CA TYR A 361 6.00 -16.33 2.39
C TYR A 361 4.53 -16.11 2.76
N LEU A 362 3.81 -17.19 3.05
CA LEU A 362 2.40 -17.15 3.37
C LEU A 362 2.17 -16.82 4.85
N VAL A 363 1.22 -15.94 5.12
CA VAL A 363 0.60 -15.75 6.43
C VAL A 363 -0.85 -16.21 6.37
N VAL A 364 -1.14 -17.33 6.99
CA VAL A 364 -2.48 -17.92 7.03
C VAL A 364 -3.37 -17.11 7.98
N THR A 365 -4.57 -16.74 7.51
CA THR A 365 -5.53 -15.93 8.27
C THR A 365 -6.84 -16.67 8.59
N MET A 366 -6.81 -18.00 8.56
CA MET A 366 -7.96 -18.81 9.04
C MET A 366 -8.34 -18.41 10.46
N ASN A 367 -9.64 -18.37 10.74
CA ASN A 367 -10.25 -17.89 11.99
C ASN A 367 -10.03 -16.39 12.26
N CYS A 368 -9.74 -15.60 11.20
CA CYS A 368 -9.68 -14.13 11.27
C CYS A 368 -10.81 -13.45 10.48
N GLY A 369 -11.66 -14.24 9.82
CA GLY A 369 -12.77 -13.75 9.00
C GLY A 369 -14.03 -13.44 9.80
N GLU A 370 -14.98 -12.82 9.12
CA GLU A 370 -16.36 -12.61 9.57
C GLU A 370 -17.31 -13.06 8.45
N GLU A 371 -18.38 -13.79 8.81
CA GLU A 371 -19.26 -14.49 7.86
C GLU A 371 -19.77 -13.59 6.71
N PHE A 372 -20.31 -12.42 7.02
CA PHE A 372 -20.88 -11.48 6.03
C PHE A 372 -20.12 -10.17 5.92
N ASN A 373 -18.96 -10.02 6.56
CA ASN A 373 -18.17 -8.81 6.48
C ASN A 373 -16.80 -9.10 5.86
N ILE A 374 -16.62 -8.67 4.62
CA ILE A 374 -15.36 -8.80 3.88
C ILE A 374 -14.18 -8.05 4.54
N HIS A 375 -14.48 -7.15 5.49
CA HIS A 375 -13.52 -6.37 6.26
C HIS A 375 -13.62 -6.72 7.75
N PRO A 376 -13.11 -7.88 8.21
CA PRO A 376 -13.14 -8.24 9.61
C PRO A 376 -12.51 -7.14 10.48
N GLN A 377 -13.16 -6.78 11.57
CA GLN A 377 -12.71 -5.67 12.41
C GLN A 377 -11.54 -6.03 13.33
N ASN A 378 -11.29 -7.31 13.57
CA ASN A 378 -10.11 -7.78 14.31
C ASN A 378 -8.86 -7.80 13.42
N LYS A 379 -8.15 -6.69 13.35
CA LYS A 379 -6.87 -6.59 12.63
C LYS A 379 -5.66 -6.96 13.50
N LYS A 380 -5.81 -6.98 14.82
CA LYS A 380 -4.74 -7.29 15.77
C LYS A 380 -4.18 -8.70 15.57
N THR A 381 -5.06 -9.69 15.42
CA THR A 381 -4.65 -11.09 15.21
C THR A 381 -3.86 -11.25 13.91
N VAL A 382 -4.28 -10.58 12.82
CA VAL A 382 -3.58 -10.63 11.54
C VAL A 382 -2.20 -9.97 11.66
N GLY A 383 -2.11 -8.77 12.26
CA GLY A 383 -0.84 -8.08 12.50
C GLY A 383 0.13 -8.91 13.33
N HIS A 384 -0.37 -9.61 14.37
CA HIS A 384 0.43 -10.53 15.19
C HIS A 384 0.95 -11.75 14.41
N ARG A 385 0.14 -12.34 13.53
CA ARG A 385 0.61 -13.46 12.67
C ARG A 385 1.66 -13.02 11.66
N ILE A 386 1.54 -11.80 11.11
CA ILE A 386 2.57 -11.22 10.24
C ILE A 386 3.86 -10.99 11.02
N PHE A 387 3.77 -10.47 12.26
CA PHE A 387 4.93 -10.30 13.14
C PHE A 387 5.69 -11.61 13.34
N TRP A 388 5.01 -12.71 13.70
CA TRP A 388 5.67 -14.00 13.88
C TRP A 388 6.37 -14.51 12.64
N ARG A 389 5.73 -14.34 11.46
CA ARG A 389 6.37 -14.72 10.20
C ARG A 389 7.60 -13.87 9.90
N ILE A 390 7.53 -12.58 10.14
CA ILE A 390 8.65 -11.64 9.95
C ILE A 390 9.78 -11.93 10.94
N LYS A 391 9.45 -12.21 12.19
CA LYS A 391 10.44 -12.57 13.20
C LYS A 391 11.21 -13.80 12.80
N GLU A 392 10.52 -14.89 12.47
CA GLU A 392 11.11 -16.14 11.99
C GLU A 392 12.04 -15.94 10.77
N LEU A 393 11.69 -15.05 9.87
CA LEU A 393 12.44 -14.85 8.62
C LEU A 393 13.66 -13.96 8.74
N PHE A 394 13.63 -12.99 9.64
CA PHE A 394 14.62 -11.90 9.62
C PHE A 394 15.32 -11.63 10.95
N TYR A 395 14.88 -12.24 12.06
CA TYR A 395 15.40 -11.91 13.38
C TYR A 395 15.75 -13.13 14.25
N ASP A 396 15.23 -14.32 13.94
CA ASP A 396 15.65 -15.60 14.54
C ASP A 396 16.79 -16.24 13.74
#